data_6a3fde7670ab9493d5334ba19600b6dc
#
_entry.id   6a3fde7670ab9493d5334ba19600b6dc
#
_cell.length_a   1.000
_cell.length_b   1.000
_cell.length_c   1.000
_cell.angle_alpha   90.00
_cell.angle_beta   90.00
_cell.angle_gamma   90.00
#
_symmetry.space_group_name_H-M   'P 1'
#
loop_
_entity.id
_entity.type
_entity.pdbx_description
1 polymer ?
#
loop_
_entity_poly.entity_id
_entity_poly.type
_entity_poly.pdbx_seq_one_letter_code
_entity_poly.pdbx_strand_id
1 'polypeptide(L)'
;MMSEIALIGKKIGMTREFYKTGQLVPVTVLKMEKARVIQVIDKEKRGYTAVQLGYGKVKSSKLSKAMKGYFAKKNTEAKKKLKEYRVTDTETYKEGNEFGLEIFKDVKFVDTRSKTIGKGFAGCNERHNFGRFESNSWCINIA
;
A
#
# COMPACT_ATOMS: atom_id res chain seq x y z
N MET A 1 -2.83 19.27 11.90
CA MET A 1 -2.62 17.88 12.34
C MET A 1 -2.31 17.05 11.12
N MET A 2 -1.14 16.44 11.05
CA MET A 2 -0.86 15.46 9.99
C MET A 2 -1.70 14.22 10.27
N SER A 3 -2.50 13.76 9.29
CA SER A 3 -3.24 12.52 9.45
C SER A 3 -2.24 11.36 9.47
N GLU A 4 -2.12 10.68 10.59
CA GLU A 4 -1.26 9.50 10.77
C GLU A 4 -1.74 8.30 9.95
N ILE A 5 -2.91 8.41 9.32
CA ILE A 5 -3.54 7.36 8.53
C ILE A 5 -3.23 7.53 7.05
N ALA A 6 -2.81 6.43 6.43
CA ALA A 6 -2.65 6.34 4.99
C ALA A 6 -3.77 5.52 4.35
N LEU A 7 -4.11 5.84 3.10
CA LEU A 7 -5.06 5.07 2.31
C LEU A 7 -4.34 4.15 1.32
N ILE A 8 -4.99 3.03 0.98
CA ILE A 8 -4.49 2.12 -0.06
C ILE A 8 -5.20 2.44 -1.37
N GLY A 9 -4.40 2.78 -2.37
CA GLY A 9 -4.87 3.04 -3.72
C GLY A 9 -4.36 2.02 -4.74
N LYS A 10 -5.00 1.99 -5.88
CA LYS A 10 -4.56 1.22 -7.06
C LYS A 10 -4.19 2.20 -8.17
N LYS A 11 -2.97 2.09 -8.69
CA LYS A 11 -2.56 2.83 -9.90
C LYS A 11 -3.38 2.32 -11.09
N ILE A 12 -4.12 3.22 -11.74
CA ILE A 12 -4.88 2.93 -12.95
C ILE A 12 -3.99 3.16 -14.18
N GLY A 13 -3.28 4.29 -14.21
CA GLY A 13 -2.43 4.67 -15.33
C GLY A 13 -1.81 6.04 -15.13
N MET A 14 -1.23 6.54 -16.19
CA MET A 14 -0.69 7.89 -16.27
C MET A 14 -1.34 8.62 -17.44
N THR A 15 -1.55 9.90 -17.25
CA THR A 15 -2.06 10.82 -18.27
C THR A 15 -1.39 12.19 -18.12
N ARG A 16 -1.80 13.15 -18.91
CA ARG A 16 -1.34 14.53 -18.81
C ARG A 16 -2.55 15.46 -18.68
N GLU A 17 -2.39 16.49 -17.89
CA GLU A 17 -3.39 17.52 -17.66
C GLU A 17 -2.89 18.85 -18.22
N PHE A 18 -3.78 19.60 -18.85
CA PHE A 18 -3.47 20.91 -19.43
C PHE A 18 -4.11 21.99 -18.59
N TYR A 19 -3.29 22.89 -18.04
CA TYR A 19 -3.79 24.06 -17.35
C TYR A 19 -4.23 25.14 -18.33
N LYS A 20 -5.09 26.05 -17.86
CA LYS A 20 -5.55 27.19 -18.65
C LYS A 20 -4.40 28.09 -19.15
N THR A 21 -3.26 28.06 -18.50
CA THR A 21 -2.02 28.74 -18.86
C THR A 21 -1.26 28.09 -20.04
N GLY A 22 -1.75 26.96 -20.58
CA GLY A 22 -1.06 26.18 -21.61
C GLY A 22 0.01 25.21 -21.07
N GLN A 23 0.28 25.22 -19.78
CA GLN A 23 1.26 24.33 -19.17
C GLN A 23 0.74 22.88 -19.14
N LEU A 24 1.57 21.95 -19.55
CA LEU A 24 1.31 20.52 -19.55
C LEU A 24 1.95 19.88 -18.31
N VAL A 25 1.16 19.14 -17.52
CA VAL A 25 1.62 18.44 -16.32
C VAL A 25 1.34 16.94 -16.44
N PRO A 26 2.35 16.07 -16.32
CA PRO A 26 2.13 14.64 -16.26
C PRO A 26 1.50 14.27 -14.92
N VAL A 27 0.42 13.46 -14.95
CA VAL A 27 -0.31 13.04 -13.76
C VAL A 27 -0.42 11.51 -13.70
N THR A 28 -0.33 10.97 -12.50
CA THR A 28 -0.62 9.56 -12.22
C THR A 28 -2.00 9.44 -11.59
N VAL A 29 -2.86 8.62 -12.19
CA VAL A 29 -4.22 8.39 -11.70
C VAL A 29 -4.23 7.22 -10.72
N LEU A 30 -4.60 7.51 -9.46
CA LEU A 30 -4.75 6.54 -8.40
C LEU A 30 -6.23 6.39 -8.05
N LYS A 31 -6.78 5.17 -8.13
CA LYS A 31 -8.11 4.86 -7.61
C LYS A 31 -8.00 4.50 -6.15
N MET A 32 -8.62 5.30 -5.28
CA MET A 32 -8.71 5.04 -3.86
C MET A 32 -10.06 4.42 -3.52
N GLU A 33 -10.04 3.38 -2.71
CA GLU A 33 -11.24 2.78 -2.15
C GLU A 33 -11.42 3.25 -0.70
N LYS A 34 -12.67 3.36 -0.26
CA LYS A 34 -12.95 3.70 1.14
C LYS A 34 -12.37 2.65 2.07
N ALA A 35 -11.66 3.10 3.09
CA ALA A 35 -11.13 2.28 4.16
C ALA A 35 -12.18 2.17 5.27
N ARG A 36 -12.35 0.97 5.84
CA ARG A 36 -13.20 0.75 7.01
C ARG A 36 -12.35 0.38 8.21
N VAL A 37 -12.60 1.02 9.35
CA VAL A 37 -11.99 0.65 10.62
C VAL A 37 -12.54 -0.70 11.05
N ILE A 38 -11.66 -1.69 11.16
CA ILE A 38 -12.01 -3.04 11.60
C ILE A 38 -11.78 -3.20 13.09
N GLN A 39 -10.67 -2.65 13.58
CA GLN A 39 -10.29 -2.76 14.97
C GLN A 39 -9.45 -1.57 15.39
N VAL A 40 -9.67 -1.10 16.60
CA VAL A 40 -8.79 -0.19 17.33
C VAL A 40 -7.96 -1.04 18.29
N ILE A 41 -6.67 -0.82 18.32
CA ILE A 41 -5.70 -1.56 19.12
C ILE A 41 -5.17 -0.62 20.18
N ASP A 42 -5.39 -0.99 21.44
CA ASP A 42 -4.97 -0.23 22.60
C ASP A 42 -3.64 -0.79 23.15
N LYS A 43 -2.86 0.10 23.75
CA LYS A 43 -1.55 -0.22 24.32
C LYS A 43 -1.62 -1.30 25.40
N GLU A 44 -2.69 -1.32 26.20
CA GLU A 44 -2.87 -2.29 27.30
C GLU A 44 -2.93 -3.73 26.82
N LYS A 45 -3.57 -3.98 25.65
CA LYS A 45 -3.80 -5.34 25.14
C LYS A 45 -2.65 -5.87 24.28
N ARG A 46 -1.97 -5.00 23.53
CA ARG A 46 -0.94 -5.42 22.56
C ARG A 46 0.40 -4.69 22.70
N GLY A 47 0.53 -3.78 23.66
CA GLY A 47 1.77 -3.03 23.88
C GLY A 47 1.99 -1.84 22.94
N TYR A 48 1.09 -1.60 22.00
CA TYR A 48 1.15 -0.45 21.08
C TYR A 48 -0.24 0.02 20.68
N THR A 49 -0.33 1.28 20.25
CA THR A 49 -1.57 1.91 19.80
C THR A 49 -1.61 1.95 18.28
N ALA A 50 -2.67 1.40 17.70
CA ALA A 50 -2.84 1.34 16.25
C ALA A 50 -4.32 1.20 15.84
N VAL A 51 -4.59 1.59 14.60
CA VAL A 51 -5.89 1.39 13.98
C VAL A 51 -5.74 0.44 12.78
N GLN A 52 -6.53 -0.64 12.78
CA GLN A 52 -6.53 -1.59 11.68
C GLN A 52 -7.62 -1.21 10.67
N LEU A 53 -7.19 -0.91 9.45
CA LEU A 53 -8.07 -0.55 8.35
C LEU A 53 -8.21 -1.71 7.35
N GLY A 54 -9.43 -1.92 6.89
CA GLY A 54 -9.77 -2.89 5.85
C GLY A 54 -10.12 -2.22 4.52
N TYR A 55 -9.56 -2.74 3.43
CA TYR A 55 -9.72 -2.22 2.08
C TYR A 55 -10.23 -3.28 1.12
N GLY A 56 -11.03 -2.84 0.14
CA GLY A 56 -11.56 -3.69 -0.92
C GLY A 56 -12.56 -4.72 -0.43
N LYS A 57 -13.48 -5.11 -1.29
CA LYS A 57 -14.45 -6.19 -1.01
C LYS A 57 -13.94 -7.52 -1.54
N VAL A 58 -14.24 -8.59 -0.83
CA VAL A 58 -13.91 -9.97 -1.21
C VAL A 58 -15.12 -10.86 -1.01
N LYS A 59 -15.35 -11.79 -1.94
CA LYS A 59 -16.38 -12.81 -1.77
C LYS A 59 -15.99 -13.75 -0.62
N SER A 60 -16.93 -14.08 0.25
CA SER A 60 -16.68 -14.97 1.41
C SER A 60 -16.15 -16.35 1.01
N SER A 61 -16.49 -16.84 -0.18
CA SER A 61 -15.98 -18.10 -0.72
C SER A 61 -14.45 -18.11 -0.93
N LYS A 62 -13.84 -16.94 -1.15
CA LYS A 62 -12.38 -16.79 -1.36
C LYS A 62 -11.59 -16.59 -0.07
N LEU A 63 -12.25 -16.60 1.08
CA LEU A 63 -11.61 -16.43 2.39
C LEU A 63 -11.38 -17.78 3.06
N SER A 64 -10.26 -17.88 3.80
CA SER A 64 -10.01 -19.02 4.69
C SER A 64 -11.02 -19.03 5.86
N LYS A 65 -11.23 -20.21 6.46
CA LYS A 65 -12.13 -20.35 7.63
C LYS A 65 -11.74 -19.43 8.77
N ALA A 66 -10.44 -19.26 9.04
CA ALA A 66 -9.92 -18.38 10.09
C ALA A 66 -10.32 -16.92 9.86
N MET A 67 -10.15 -16.41 8.61
CA MET A 67 -10.52 -15.04 8.27
C MET A 67 -12.04 -14.83 8.29
N LYS A 68 -12.83 -15.81 7.91
CA LYS A 68 -14.28 -15.74 8.06
C LYS A 68 -14.68 -15.58 9.54
N GLY A 69 -14.09 -16.36 10.43
CA GLY A 69 -14.32 -16.23 11.88
C GLY A 69 -13.88 -14.87 12.41
N TYR A 70 -12.75 -14.36 11.94
CA TYR A 70 -12.26 -13.04 12.34
C TYR A 70 -13.24 -11.91 11.98
N PHE A 71 -13.69 -11.84 10.72
CA PHE A 71 -14.66 -10.82 10.29
C PHE A 71 -16.03 -10.99 10.94
N ALA A 72 -16.48 -12.22 11.18
CA ALA A 72 -17.72 -12.51 11.91
C ALA A 72 -17.65 -11.99 13.36
N LYS A 73 -16.52 -12.22 14.07
CA LYS A 73 -16.31 -11.70 15.43
C LYS A 73 -16.35 -10.17 15.49
N LYS A 74 -15.91 -9.51 14.42
CA LYS A 74 -15.89 -8.03 14.31
C LYS A 74 -17.15 -7.43 13.67
N ASN A 75 -18.15 -8.25 13.34
CA ASN A 75 -19.38 -7.82 12.65
C ASN A 75 -19.11 -6.94 11.42
N THR A 76 -18.06 -7.28 10.66
CA THR A 76 -17.64 -6.49 9.49
C THR A 76 -17.65 -7.32 8.22
N GLU A 77 -17.89 -6.65 7.09
CA GLU A 77 -17.77 -7.27 5.78
C GLU A 77 -16.34 -7.75 5.51
N ALA A 78 -16.22 -8.83 4.75
CA ALA A 78 -14.94 -9.36 4.32
C ALA A 78 -14.14 -8.35 3.48
N LYS A 79 -12.96 -8.00 3.93
CA LYS A 79 -12.05 -7.07 3.25
C LYS A 79 -10.87 -7.81 2.63
N LYS A 80 -10.42 -7.31 1.47
CA LYS A 80 -9.35 -7.95 0.69
C LYS A 80 -7.97 -7.75 1.31
N LYS A 81 -7.72 -6.57 1.86
CA LYS A 81 -6.45 -6.22 2.51
C LYS A 81 -6.71 -5.58 3.85
N LEU A 82 -5.93 -6.00 4.83
CA LEU A 82 -5.87 -5.40 6.16
C LEU A 82 -4.52 -4.73 6.31
N LYS A 83 -4.51 -3.53 6.88
CA LYS A 83 -3.30 -2.79 7.20
C LYS A 83 -3.47 -2.08 8.53
N GLU A 84 -2.46 -2.16 9.38
CA GLU A 84 -2.40 -1.45 10.65
C GLU A 84 -1.58 -0.17 10.49
N TYR A 85 -2.08 0.89 11.09
CA TYR A 85 -1.40 2.18 11.16
C TYR A 85 -1.25 2.56 12.63
N ARG A 86 -0.04 2.82 13.05
CA ARG A 86 0.23 3.33 14.40
C ARG A 86 -0.26 4.77 14.48
N VAL A 87 -1.04 5.06 15.51
CA VAL A 87 -1.61 6.38 15.76
C VAL A 87 -1.32 6.76 17.20
N THR A 88 -1.19 8.06 17.46
CA THR A 88 -1.03 8.57 18.83
C THR A 88 -2.35 8.55 19.58
N ASP A 89 -3.44 8.96 18.91
CA ASP A 89 -4.77 9.06 19.49
C ASP A 89 -5.75 8.09 18.86
N THR A 90 -6.37 7.26 19.66
CA THR A 90 -7.36 6.27 19.21
C THR A 90 -8.81 6.76 19.35
N GLU A 91 -9.05 7.79 20.16
CA GLU A 91 -10.41 8.26 20.46
C GLU A 91 -11.18 8.76 19.23
N THR A 92 -10.46 9.27 18.24
CA THR A 92 -11.02 9.75 16.98
C THR A 92 -11.55 8.63 16.08
N TYR A 93 -11.09 7.37 16.32
CA TYR A 93 -11.33 6.24 15.43
C TYR A 93 -12.26 5.22 16.10
N LYS A 94 -13.51 5.15 15.63
CA LYS A 94 -14.48 4.15 16.09
C LYS A 94 -14.53 2.96 15.14
N GLU A 95 -14.64 1.74 15.68
CA GLU A 95 -14.84 0.53 14.89
C GLU A 95 -16.07 0.69 13.98
N GLY A 96 -15.94 0.35 12.70
CA GLY A 96 -16.99 0.48 11.71
C GLY A 96 -17.00 1.78 10.90
N ASN A 97 -16.30 2.84 11.32
CA ASN A 97 -16.20 4.08 10.57
C ASN A 97 -15.52 3.85 9.21
N GLU A 98 -15.94 4.63 8.21
CA GLU A 98 -15.34 4.60 6.88
C GLU A 98 -14.63 5.92 6.59
N PHE A 99 -13.42 5.80 6.03
CA PHE A 99 -12.60 6.92 5.60
C PHE A 99 -12.38 6.87 4.10
N GLY A 100 -12.56 8.00 3.44
CA GLY A 100 -12.33 8.17 2.01
C GLY A 100 -11.27 9.22 1.72
N LEU A 101 -11.28 9.75 0.51
CA LEU A 101 -10.39 10.83 0.06
C LEU A 101 -10.56 12.13 0.87
N GLU A 102 -11.59 12.22 1.67
CA GLU A 102 -11.91 13.41 2.48
C GLU A 102 -10.77 13.79 3.44
N ILE A 103 -9.98 12.79 3.89
CA ILE A 103 -8.83 13.00 4.77
C ILE A 103 -7.74 13.87 4.11
N PHE A 104 -7.68 13.87 2.77
CA PHE A 104 -6.64 14.57 2.01
C PHE A 104 -7.10 15.91 1.43
N LYS A 105 -8.29 16.42 1.75
CA LYS A 105 -8.82 17.68 1.17
C LYS A 105 -7.89 18.87 1.38
N ASP A 106 -7.27 18.95 2.56
CA ASP A 106 -6.41 20.07 2.94
C ASP A 106 -4.92 19.80 2.71
N VAL A 107 -4.60 18.62 2.14
CA VAL A 107 -3.22 18.19 1.94
C VAL A 107 -2.78 18.50 0.52
N LYS A 108 -1.71 19.29 0.37
CA LYS A 108 -1.14 19.65 -0.94
C LYS A 108 -0.22 18.57 -1.52
N PHE A 109 0.50 17.86 -0.66
CA PHE A 109 1.49 16.86 -1.05
C PHE A 109 1.24 15.56 -0.31
N VAL A 110 1.45 14.43 -0.98
CA VAL A 110 1.30 13.10 -0.42
C VAL A 110 2.50 12.24 -0.79
N ASP A 111 2.97 11.45 0.16
CA ASP A 111 3.98 10.44 -0.08
C ASP A 111 3.34 9.14 -0.54
N THR A 112 3.94 8.48 -1.54
CA THR A 112 3.44 7.22 -2.06
C THR A 112 4.48 6.12 -1.87
N ARG A 113 4.05 4.97 -1.33
CA ARG A 113 4.88 3.77 -1.18
C ARG A 113 4.25 2.60 -1.93
N SER A 114 5.03 1.94 -2.78
CA SER A 114 4.56 0.77 -3.51
C SER A 114 5.69 -0.23 -3.75
N LYS A 115 5.31 -1.44 -4.15
CA LYS A 115 6.27 -2.42 -4.71
C LYS A 115 6.39 -2.19 -6.20
N THR A 116 7.62 -2.14 -6.70
CA THR A 116 7.90 -2.09 -8.15
C THR A 116 7.50 -3.38 -8.83
N ILE A 117 7.29 -3.32 -10.14
CA ILE A 117 7.08 -4.51 -10.97
C ILE A 117 8.33 -5.39 -10.89
N GLY A 118 8.14 -6.70 -10.70
CA GLY A 118 9.23 -7.66 -10.75
C GLY A 118 9.84 -7.72 -12.15
N LYS A 119 11.17 -7.83 -12.21
CA LYS A 119 11.94 -7.92 -13.46
C LYS A 119 12.43 -9.33 -13.78
N GLY A 120 11.85 -10.34 -13.14
CA GLY A 120 12.27 -11.72 -13.27
C GLY A 120 13.50 -12.07 -12.42
N PHE A 121 14.19 -13.14 -12.78
CA PHE A 121 15.44 -13.54 -12.13
C PHE A 121 16.57 -12.62 -12.58
N ALA A 122 17.29 -12.06 -11.64
CA ALA A 122 18.50 -11.28 -11.87
C ALA A 122 19.70 -12.02 -11.26
N GLY A 123 20.72 -12.29 -12.09
CA GLY A 123 21.97 -12.88 -11.64
C GLY A 123 22.76 -11.94 -10.72
N CYS A 124 23.84 -12.44 -10.11
CA CYS A 124 24.66 -11.67 -9.18
C CYS A 124 25.16 -10.35 -9.75
N ASN A 125 25.58 -10.35 -11.02
CA ASN A 125 26.10 -9.16 -11.69
C ASN A 125 25.03 -8.05 -11.82
N GLU A 126 23.77 -8.43 -12.16
CA GLU A 126 22.68 -7.47 -12.29
C GLU A 126 22.11 -7.03 -10.92
N ARG A 127 22.04 -7.98 -9.97
CA ARG A 127 21.42 -7.73 -8.68
C ARG A 127 22.29 -6.91 -7.75
N HIS A 128 23.61 -7.13 -7.81
CA HIS A 128 24.59 -6.52 -6.90
C HIS A 128 25.59 -5.62 -7.61
N ASN A 129 25.39 -5.37 -8.91
CA ASN A 129 26.29 -4.53 -9.73
C ASN A 129 27.76 -4.97 -9.69
N PHE A 130 28.01 -6.29 -9.63
CA PHE A 130 29.36 -6.79 -9.75
C PHE A 130 29.88 -6.53 -11.15
N GLY A 131 31.15 -6.10 -11.23
CA GLY A 131 31.84 -5.96 -12.51
C GLY A 131 31.81 -7.29 -13.25
N ARG A 132 31.38 -7.28 -14.51
CA ARG A 132 31.56 -8.43 -15.38
C ARG A 132 33.06 -8.55 -15.63
N PHE A 133 33.65 -9.70 -15.34
CA PHE A 133 34.85 -10.08 -16.07
C PHE A 133 34.44 -10.10 -17.54
N GLU A 134 35.02 -9.22 -18.34
CA GLU A 134 34.96 -9.38 -19.78
C GLU A 134 35.39 -10.81 -20.06
N SER A 135 34.55 -11.60 -20.69
CA SER A 135 34.90 -12.90 -21.23
C SER A 135 35.77 -12.63 -22.47
N ASN A 136 36.93 -12.03 -22.22
CA ASN A 136 37.93 -11.94 -23.22
C ASN A 136 38.35 -13.38 -23.51
N SER A 137 38.28 -13.72 -24.76
CA SER A 137 38.76 -14.95 -25.43
C SER A 137 40.24 -15.33 -25.13
N TRP A 138 40.76 -14.95 -23.97
CA TRP A 138 42.13 -15.17 -23.52
C TRP A 138 42.31 -16.44 -22.71
N CYS A 139 41.25 -17.19 -22.44
CA CYS A 139 41.35 -18.50 -21.81
C CYS A 139 41.58 -19.66 -22.81
N ILE A 140 41.85 -19.36 -24.07
CA ILE A 140 42.17 -20.37 -25.06
C ILE A 140 43.57 -20.03 -25.61
N ASN A 141 44.60 -20.23 -24.83
CA ASN A 141 45.96 -20.47 -25.28
C ASN A 141 46.85 -20.75 -24.07
N ILE A 142 46.69 -21.93 -23.49
CA ILE A 142 47.78 -22.61 -22.79
C ILE A 142 47.77 -24.00 -23.41
N ALA A 143 48.55 -24.12 -24.50
CA ALA A 143 49.05 -25.38 -24.98
C ALA A 143 50.16 -25.84 -24.07
#